data_6d95849fa8571c8528f11f7b3869472f
#
_entry.id   6d95849fa8571c8528f11f7b3869472f
#
_cell.length_a   1.000
_cell.length_b   1.000
_cell.length_c   1.000
_cell.angle_alpha   90.00
_cell.angle_beta   90.00
_cell.angle_gamma   90.00
#
_symmetry.space_group_name_H-M   'P 1'
#
loop_
_entity.id
_entity.type
_entity.pdbx_description
1 polymer ?
#
loop_
_entity_poly.entity_id
_entity_poly.type
_entity_poly.pdbx_seq_one_letter_code
_entity_poly.pdbx_strand_id
1 'polypeptide(L)'
;YVNADAVIDPHRPDCAYPYKGLCGAGVAYKFIRHLYRVMELPWEDEDAYMDILALGTVCDIMPLTDENRIFVKRGLRRLTNSANLGINALKKALGLDGKPIEVHHLSFRIGPSLNSTGRLESAKEGVELLLTDDPARAESLAQDMAKLNELRKEMTDRGVRAATDWVRKDIRMIPTEDSVKEKKIGDDKVIVLYMPGIHESIAGLIASKLKEAFYRPTLVFTDAENGQGLKGSGRSIETYNMFDKLCEHKELFVK
;
A
#
# COMPACT_ATOMS: atom_id res chain seq x y z
N TYR A 1 23.03 -4.65 -6.56
CA TYR A 1 22.28 -4.12 -7.72
C TYR A 1 21.90 -5.26 -8.66
N VAL A 2 20.78 -5.12 -9.35
CA VAL A 2 20.37 -6.08 -10.40
C VAL A 2 21.38 -6.02 -11.53
N ASN A 3 21.77 -7.19 -12.08
CA ASN A 3 22.62 -7.25 -13.25
C ASN A 3 21.79 -6.86 -14.50
N ALA A 4 21.89 -5.62 -14.91
CA ALA A 4 21.17 -5.01 -16.03
C ALA A 4 22.07 -4.06 -16.79
N ASP A 5 21.78 -3.80 -18.06
CA ASP A 5 22.56 -2.87 -18.90
C ASP A 5 22.52 -1.44 -18.36
N ALA A 6 21.42 -1.05 -17.74
CA ALA A 6 21.26 0.24 -17.07
C ALA A 6 20.31 0.14 -15.87
N VAL A 7 20.58 0.92 -14.82
CA VAL A 7 19.74 1.04 -13.64
C VAL A 7 19.46 2.52 -13.37
N ILE A 8 18.18 2.88 -13.33
CA ILE A 8 17.73 4.24 -13.00
C ILE A 8 17.10 4.19 -11.60
N ASP A 9 17.81 4.72 -10.62
CA ASP A 9 17.36 4.83 -9.23
C ASP A 9 17.84 6.15 -8.64
N PRO A 10 16.94 7.10 -8.30
CA PRO A 10 17.31 8.38 -7.70
C PRO A 10 17.99 8.25 -6.34
N HIS A 11 17.80 7.13 -5.63
CA HIS A 11 18.34 6.91 -4.29
C HIS A 11 19.79 6.40 -4.30
N ARG A 12 20.33 6.06 -5.46
CA ARG A 12 21.74 5.65 -5.55
C ARG A 12 22.67 6.76 -5.04
N PRO A 13 23.73 6.41 -4.31
CA PRO A 13 24.70 7.41 -3.80
C PRO A 13 25.37 8.22 -4.89
N ASP A 14 25.57 7.63 -6.08
CA ASP A 14 26.20 8.24 -7.25
C ASP A 14 25.21 9.00 -8.16
N CYS A 15 23.93 9.01 -7.84
CA CYS A 15 22.91 9.70 -8.63
C CYS A 15 22.93 11.21 -8.32
N ALA A 16 23.20 12.03 -9.33
CA ALA A 16 23.23 13.49 -9.21
C ALA A 16 21.82 14.14 -9.34
N TYR A 17 20.75 13.37 -9.55
CA TYR A 17 19.41 13.93 -9.67
C TYR A 17 19.00 14.62 -8.35
N PRO A 18 18.61 15.90 -8.36
CA PRO A 18 18.46 16.68 -7.13
C PRO A 18 17.28 16.22 -6.26
N TYR A 19 16.17 15.80 -6.86
CA TYR A 19 14.99 15.40 -6.13
C TYR A 19 14.91 13.88 -5.96
N LYS A 20 14.99 13.41 -4.72
CA LYS A 20 15.02 11.98 -4.38
C LYS A 20 13.64 11.38 -4.10
N GLY A 21 12.62 12.20 -3.99
CA GLY A 21 11.26 11.79 -3.58
C GLY A 21 10.36 11.29 -4.71
N LEU A 22 10.90 10.81 -5.84
CA LEU A 22 10.10 10.25 -6.92
C LEU A 22 9.70 8.80 -6.60
N CYS A 23 8.42 8.45 -6.82
CA CYS A 23 7.98 7.06 -6.88
C CYS A 23 8.40 6.41 -8.21
N GLY A 24 8.20 5.08 -8.34
CA GLY A 24 8.50 4.35 -9.58
C GLY A 24 7.84 4.93 -10.83
N ALA A 25 6.56 5.35 -10.70
CA ALA A 25 5.85 6.02 -11.79
C ALA A 25 6.51 7.38 -12.16
N GLY A 26 7.02 8.12 -11.16
CA GLY A 26 7.76 9.36 -11.37
C GLY A 26 9.06 9.15 -12.13
N VAL A 27 9.80 8.11 -11.78
CA VAL A 27 11.05 7.73 -12.48
C VAL A 27 10.74 7.32 -13.92
N ALA A 28 9.72 6.48 -14.14
CA ALA A 28 9.29 6.06 -15.47
C ALA A 28 8.85 7.25 -16.32
N TYR A 29 8.08 8.18 -15.77
CA TYR A 29 7.68 9.40 -16.48
C TYR A 29 8.89 10.24 -16.93
N LYS A 30 9.88 10.44 -16.05
CA LYS A 30 11.10 11.16 -16.39
C LYS A 30 11.89 10.47 -17.50
N PHE A 31 11.99 9.15 -17.43
CA PHE A 31 12.66 8.35 -18.45
C PHE A 31 11.95 8.47 -19.81
N ILE A 32 10.64 8.27 -19.85
CA ILE A 32 9.84 8.39 -21.10
C ILE A 32 10.01 9.79 -21.70
N ARG A 33 9.89 10.83 -20.90
CA ARG A 33 10.06 12.21 -21.34
C ARG A 33 11.45 12.49 -21.91
N HIS A 34 12.48 11.91 -21.28
CA HIS A 34 13.87 12.01 -21.79
C HIS A 34 14.03 11.24 -23.11
N LEU A 35 13.47 10.04 -23.20
CA LEU A 35 13.50 9.20 -24.39
C LEU A 35 12.87 9.93 -25.60
N TYR A 36 11.69 10.53 -25.42
CA TYR A 36 11.04 11.31 -26.47
C TYR A 36 11.93 12.44 -26.98
N ARG A 37 12.62 13.13 -26.07
CA ARG A 37 13.55 14.20 -26.43
C ARG A 37 14.76 13.68 -27.22
N VAL A 38 15.35 12.57 -26.79
CA VAL A 38 16.54 11.99 -27.46
C VAL A 38 16.21 11.43 -28.82
N MET A 39 14.99 10.86 -28.97
CA MET A 39 14.51 10.30 -30.24
C MET A 39 13.85 11.35 -31.14
N GLU A 40 13.85 12.61 -30.74
CA GLU A 40 13.20 13.73 -31.45
C GLU A 40 11.71 13.47 -31.76
N LEU A 41 11.05 12.69 -30.90
CA LEU A 41 9.63 12.41 -31.02
C LEU A 41 8.79 13.60 -30.53
N PRO A 42 7.65 13.89 -31.16
CA PRO A 42 6.78 14.96 -30.71
C PRO A 42 6.19 14.65 -29.33
N TRP A 43 6.27 15.60 -28.42
CA TRP A 43 5.60 15.56 -27.13
C TRP A 43 4.44 16.55 -27.16
N GLU A 44 3.33 16.13 -27.77
CA GLU A 44 2.20 17.01 -28.09
C GLU A 44 1.36 17.39 -26.85
N ASP A 45 1.29 16.48 -25.86
CA ASP A 45 0.53 16.71 -24.64
C ASP A 45 1.48 16.76 -23.43
N GLU A 46 1.74 17.96 -22.91
CA GLU A 46 2.58 18.16 -21.72
C GLU A 46 2.04 17.48 -20.47
N ASP A 47 0.75 17.17 -20.44
CA ASP A 47 0.08 16.49 -19.34
C ASP A 47 -0.10 14.98 -19.59
N ALA A 48 0.45 14.45 -20.70
CA ALA A 48 0.42 13.02 -20.97
C ALA A 48 0.92 12.23 -19.76
N TYR A 49 0.18 11.19 -19.38
CA TYR A 49 0.46 10.31 -18.22
C TYR A 49 0.40 10.98 -16.85
N MET A 50 0.06 12.27 -16.73
CA MET A 50 -0.02 12.96 -15.42
C MET A 50 -1.07 12.37 -14.49
N ASP A 51 -2.15 11.81 -15.01
CA ASP A 51 -3.17 11.09 -14.24
C ASP A 51 -2.58 9.84 -13.57
N ILE A 52 -1.91 8.98 -14.30
CA ILE A 52 -1.26 7.77 -13.77
C ILE A 52 -0.11 8.16 -12.82
N LEU A 53 0.66 9.19 -13.18
CA LEU A 53 1.75 9.69 -12.35
C LEU A 53 1.25 10.23 -11.00
N ALA A 54 0.16 10.99 -10.98
CA ALA A 54 -0.44 11.48 -9.74
C ALA A 54 -1.00 10.32 -8.92
N LEU A 55 -1.64 9.35 -9.56
CA LEU A 55 -2.15 8.15 -8.92
C LEU A 55 -1.01 7.39 -8.21
N GLY A 56 0.08 7.06 -8.93
CA GLY A 56 1.24 6.39 -8.34
C GLY A 56 1.88 7.19 -7.20
N THR A 57 2.09 8.49 -7.40
CA THR A 57 2.72 9.37 -6.40
C THR A 57 1.93 9.42 -5.10
N VAL A 58 0.60 9.55 -5.18
CA VAL A 58 -0.27 9.62 -4.00
C VAL A 58 -0.44 8.26 -3.33
N CYS A 59 -0.60 7.19 -4.12
CA CYS A 59 -0.78 5.84 -3.57
C CYS A 59 0.48 5.30 -2.88
N ASP A 60 1.67 5.71 -3.32
CA ASP A 60 2.95 5.41 -2.69
C ASP A 60 3.28 6.33 -1.49
N ILE A 61 2.35 7.22 -1.14
CA ILE A 61 2.49 8.15 0.00
C ILE A 61 3.76 9.00 -0.12
N MET A 62 4.12 9.37 -1.35
CA MET A 62 5.30 10.21 -1.58
C MET A 62 5.07 11.64 -1.06
N PRO A 63 6.13 12.30 -0.55
CA PRO A 63 6.03 13.70 -0.15
C PRO A 63 5.53 14.58 -1.30
N LEU A 64 4.46 15.36 -1.05
CA LEU A 64 3.88 16.28 -2.05
C LEU A 64 4.61 17.62 -2.06
N THR A 65 5.92 17.55 -2.18
CA THR A 65 6.85 18.67 -2.29
C THR A 65 7.47 18.70 -3.68
N ASP A 66 8.08 19.82 -4.05
CA ASP A 66 8.85 19.99 -5.28
C ASP A 66 8.10 19.47 -6.53
N GLU A 67 8.73 18.61 -7.33
CA GLU A 67 8.15 18.06 -8.56
C GLU A 67 6.86 17.27 -8.31
N ASN A 68 6.79 16.47 -7.23
CA ASN A 68 5.60 15.69 -6.89
C ASN A 68 4.37 16.58 -6.70
N ARG A 69 4.54 17.78 -6.11
CA ARG A 69 3.45 18.74 -5.98
C ARG A 69 2.91 19.18 -7.33
N ILE A 70 3.80 19.42 -8.29
CA ILE A 70 3.43 19.81 -9.66
C ILE A 70 2.68 18.66 -10.34
N PHE A 71 3.25 17.45 -10.29
CA PHE A 71 2.67 16.25 -10.89
C PHE A 71 1.28 15.97 -10.36
N VAL A 72 1.11 15.97 -9.05
CA VAL A 72 -0.18 15.70 -8.43
C VAL A 72 -1.19 16.81 -8.75
N LYS A 73 -0.80 18.07 -8.70
CA LYS A 73 -1.69 19.19 -9.03
C LYS A 73 -2.20 19.13 -10.49
N ARG A 74 -1.31 18.81 -11.45
CA ARG A 74 -1.69 18.67 -12.86
C ARG A 74 -2.49 17.37 -13.08
N GLY A 75 -2.04 16.29 -12.48
CA GLY A 75 -2.67 14.98 -12.61
C GLY A 75 -4.08 14.90 -12.03
N LEU A 76 -4.37 15.55 -10.91
CA LEU A 76 -5.74 15.62 -10.37
C LEU A 76 -6.72 16.27 -11.33
N ARG A 77 -6.30 17.34 -12.03
CA ARG A 77 -7.12 17.97 -13.07
C ARG A 77 -7.39 17.01 -14.23
N ARG A 78 -6.34 16.28 -14.66
CA ARG A 78 -6.47 15.29 -15.72
C ARG A 78 -7.31 14.09 -15.28
N LEU A 79 -7.14 13.58 -14.06
CA LEU A 79 -7.96 12.49 -13.51
C LEU A 79 -9.46 12.83 -13.49
N THR A 80 -9.81 14.08 -13.26
CA THR A 80 -11.21 14.51 -13.29
C THR A 80 -11.84 14.23 -14.66
N ASN A 81 -11.09 14.48 -15.76
CA ASN A 81 -11.49 14.26 -17.15
C ASN A 81 -10.47 13.34 -17.85
N SER A 82 -10.18 12.17 -17.29
CA SER A 82 -9.19 11.26 -17.85
C SER A 82 -9.65 10.69 -19.19
N ALA A 83 -8.70 10.54 -20.11
CA ALA A 83 -8.92 9.80 -21.36
C ALA A 83 -8.81 8.27 -21.16
N ASN A 84 -8.27 7.82 -20.01
CA ASN A 84 -8.09 6.41 -19.71
C ASN A 84 -9.42 5.75 -19.33
N LEU A 85 -9.79 4.72 -20.10
CA LEU A 85 -11.06 4.00 -19.92
C LEU A 85 -11.15 3.34 -18.54
N GLY A 86 -10.07 2.69 -18.09
CA GLY A 86 -10.02 2.00 -16.81
C GLY A 86 -10.17 2.96 -15.61
N ILE A 87 -9.52 4.11 -15.67
CA ILE A 87 -9.67 5.15 -14.63
C ILE A 87 -11.12 5.63 -14.58
N ASN A 88 -11.76 5.88 -15.71
CA ASN A 88 -13.15 6.33 -15.74
C ASN A 88 -14.12 5.24 -15.26
N ALA A 89 -13.91 3.98 -15.67
CA ALA A 89 -14.69 2.86 -15.17
C ALA A 89 -14.55 2.70 -13.65
N LEU A 90 -13.34 2.82 -13.11
CA LEU A 90 -13.11 2.73 -11.68
C LEU A 90 -13.74 3.91 -10.91
N LYS A 91 -13.66 5.14 -11.44
CA LYS A 91 -14.35 6.30 -10.88
C LYS A 91 -15.87 6.06 -10.81
N LYS A 92 -16.46 5.53 -11.88
CA LYS A 92 -17.89 5.18 -11.96
C LYS A 92 -18.25 4.11 -10.91
N ALA A 93 -17.50 3.01 -10.85
CA ALA A 93 -17.72 1.93 -9.88
C ALA A 93 -17.63 2.42 -8.42
N LEU A 94 -16.78 3.43 -8.17
CA LEU A 94 -16.61 4.04 -6.84
C LEU A 94 -17.56 5.20 -6.56
N GLY A 95 -18.48 5.56 -7.47
CA GLY A 95 -19.41 6.70 -7.31
C GLY A 95 -18.70 8.05 -7.27
N LEU A 96 -17.60 8.19 -8.04
CA LEU A 96 -16.84 9.41 -8.21
C LEU A 96 -17.05 10.05 -9.60
N ASP A 97 -17.92 9.47 -10.41
CA ASP A 97 -18.19 9.98 -11.74
C ASP A 97 -18.77 11.40 -11.68
N GLY A 98 -18.32 12.26 -12.63
CA GLY A 98 -18.73 13.66 -12.69
C GLY A 98 -18.22 14.54 -11.54
N LYS A 99 -17.42 14.01 -10.61
CA LYS A 99 -16.89 14.77 -9.48
C LYS A 99 -15.43 15.19 -9.70
N PRO A 100 -15.02 16.37 -9.22
CA PRO A 100 -13.60 16.70 -9.15
C PRO A 100 -12.84 15.68 -8.31
N ILE A 101 -11.72 15.20 -8.85
CA ILE A 101 -10.86 14.25 -8.12
C ILE A 101 -9.87 15.03 -7.26
N GLU A 102 -9.79 14.61 -5.99
CA GLU A 102 -8.92 15.18 -4.97
C GLU A 102 -7.97 14.10 -4.40
N VAL A 103 -6.91 14.54 -3.71
CA VAL A 103 -5.90 13.65 -3.12
C VAL A 103 -6.54 12.56 -2.26
N HIS A 104 -7.52 12.89 -1.43
CA HIS A 104 -8.18 11.92 -0.56
C HIS A 104 -8.94 10.83 -1.34
N HIS A 105 -9.47 11.12 -2.54
CA HIS A 105 -10.07 10.11 -3.40
C HIS A 105 -9.03 9.10 -3.87
N LEU A 106 -7.81 9.54 -4.19
CA LEU A 106 -6.71 8.65 -4.56
C LEU A 106 -6.27 7.80 -3.37
N SER A 107 -6.01 8.43 -2.21
CA SER A 107 -5.49 7.74 -1.02
C SER A 107 -6.46 6.73 -0.41
N PHE A 108 -7.78 7.04 -0.41
CA PHE A 108 -8.75 6.26 0.38
C PHE A 108 -9.79 5.50 -0.44
N ARG A 109 -9.85 5.72 -1.76
CA ARG A 109 -10.83 5.05 -2.63
C ARG A 109 -10.19 4.40 -3.84
N ILE A 110 -9.58 5.13 -4.75
CA ILE A 110 -9.04 4.62 -6.01
C ILE A 110 -7.83 3.72 -5.75
N GLY A 111 -6.82 4.21 -5.02
CA GLY A 111 -5.62 3.45 -4.70
C GLY A 111 -5.91 2.15 -3.93
N PRO A 112 -6.67 2.18 -2.82
CA PRO A 112 -7.07 0.96 -2.13
C PRO A 112 -7.83 -0.04 -2.98
N SER A 113 -8.64 0.39 -3.96
CA SER A 113 -9.34 -0.51 -4.88
C SER A 113 -8.39 -1.17 -5.86
N LEU A 114 -7.45 -0.43 -6.44
CA LEU A 114 -6.39 -0.99 -7.28
C LEU A 114 -5.50 -1.97 -6.49
N ASN A 115 -5.13 -1.62 -5.27
CA ASN A 115 -4.29 -2.46 -4.41
C ASN A 115 -5.01 -3.71 -3.87
N SER A 116 -6.35 -3.76 -3.91
CA SER A 116 -7.11 -4.90 -3.40
C SER A 116 -6.91 -6.16 -4.23
N THR A 117 -6.72 -6.03 -5.54
CA THR A 117 -6.43 -7.16 -6.43
C THR A 117 -5.11 -7.82 -6.06
N GLY A 118 -4.04 -7.05 -5.89
CA GLY A 118 -2.72 -7.58 -5.49
C GLY A 118 -2.66 -8.15 -4.07
N ARG A 119 -3.71 -7.93 -3.25
CA ARG A 119 -3.82 -8.52 -1.91
C ARG A 119 -4.63 -9.80 -1.86
N LEU A 120 -5.70 -9.88 -2.63
CA LEU A 120 -6.67 -10.97 -2.56
C LEU A 120 -6.65 -11.87 -3.80
N GLU A 121 -6.11 -11.40 -4.92
CA GLU A 121 -6.05 -12.11 -6.20
C GLU A 121 -4.74 -11.85 -6.92
N SER A 122 -4.74 -11.01 -7.97
CA SER A 122 -3.56 -10.73 -8.79
C SER A 122 -3.41 -9.25 -9.13
N ALA A 123 -2.23 -8.70 -8.88
CA ALA A 123 -1.89 -7.32 -9.29
C ALA A 123 -1.97 -7.09 -10.82
N LYS A 124 -1.98 -8.16 -11.62
CA LYS A 124 -2.10 -8.07 -13.09
C LYS A 124 -3.39 -7.41 -13.54
N GLU A 125 -4.48 -7.63 -12.83
CA GLU A 125 -5.77 -7.02 -13.15
C GLU A 125 -5.76 -5.50 -13.03
N GLY A 126 -5.02 -4.96 -12.04
CA GLY A 126 -4.83 -3.51 -11.91
C GLY A 126 -4.08 -2.92 -13.10
N VAL A 127 -3.08 -3.63 -13.64
CA VAL A 127 -2.38 -3.22 -14.85
C VAL A 127 -3.28 -3.36 -16.06
N GLU A 128 -4.03 -4.46 -16.19
CA GLU A 128 -4.97 -4.69 -17.28
C GLU A 128 -6.05 -3.60 -17.35
N LEU A 129 -6.61 -3.20 -16.19
CA LEU A 129 -7.57 -2.10 -16.13
C LEU A 129 -7.02 -0.81 -16.73
N LEU A 130 -5.76 -0.48 -16.42
CA LEU A 130 -5.15 0.77 -16.92
C LEU A 130 -4.71 0.71 -18.38
N LEU A 131 -4.58 -0.49 -18.96
CA LEU A 131 -4.11 -0.71 -20.34
C LEU A 131 -5.22 -1.07 -21.32
N THR A 132 -6.40 -1.47 -20.86
CA THR A 132 -7.46 -1.94 -21.75
C THR A 132 -8.07 -0.81 -22.57
N ASP A 133 -8.30 -1.10 -23.84
CA ASP A 133 -9.04 -0.25 -24.79
C ASP A 133 -10.49 -0.73 -24.97
N ASP A 134 -10.91 -1.79 -24.26
CA ASP A 134 -12.27 -2.33 -24.30
C ASP A 134 -13.09 -1.76 -23.13
N PRO A 135 -14.14 -0.94 -23.40
CA PRO A 135 -14.99 -0.37 -22.37
C PRO A 135 -15.72 -1.41 -21.49
N ALA A 136 -16.15 -2.55 -22.09
CA ALA A 136 -16.86 -3.59 -21.34
C ALA A 136 -15.90 -4.31 -20.39
N ARG A 137 -14.67 -4.57 -20.82
CA ARG A 137 -13.62 -5.15 -20.00
C ARG A 137 -13.22 -4.20 -18.87
N ALA A 138 -13.05 -2.90 -19.16
CA ALA A 138 -12.76 -1.89 -18.16
C ALA A 138 -13.85 -1.83 -17.07
N GLU A 139 -15.14 -1.87 -17.47
CA GLU A 139 -16.26 -1.82 -16.54
C GLU A 139 -16.29 -3.08 -15.64
N SER A 140 -16.09 -4.27 -16.22
CA SER A 140 -16.03 -5.53 -15.45
C SER A 140 -14.91 -5.50 -14.41
N LEU A 141 -13.68 -5.20 -14.82
CA LEU A 141 -12.52 -5.13 -13.94
C LEU A 141 -12.72 -4.10 -12.81
N ALA A 142 -13.25 -2.92 -13.14
CA ALA A 142 -13.49 -1.87 -12.16
C ALA A 142 -14.53 -2.28 -11.10
N GLN A 143 -15.60 -2.97 -11.50
CA GLN A 143 -16.62 -3.48 -10.58
C GLN A 143 -16.03 -4.55 -9.65
N ASP A 144 -15.24 -5.47 -10.18
CA ASP A 144 -14.62 -6.54 -9.40
C ASP A 144 -13.62 -5.97 -8.39
N MET A 145 -12.80 -4.99 -8.78
CA MET A 145 -11.91 -4.26 -7.86
C MET A 145 -12.68 -3.53 -6.74
N ALA A 146 -13.81 -2.91 -7.07
CA ALA A 146 -14.64 -2.25 -6.06
C ALA A 146 -15.19 -3.26 -5.04
N LYS A 147 -15.68 -4.42 -5.51
CA LYS A 147 -16.16 -5.52 -4.65
C LYS A 147 -15.04 -6.09 -3.77
N LEU A 148 -13.87 -6.37 -4.36
CA LEU A 148 -12.71 -6.87 -3.63
C LEU A 148 -12.25 -5.89 -2.54
N ASN A 149 -12.29 -4.61 -2.82
CA ASN A 149 -11.95 -3.60 -1.82
C ASN A 149 -12.95 -3.55 -0.66
N GLU A 150 -14.25 -3.70 -0.92
CA GLU A 150 -15.24 -3.80 0.15
C GLU A 150 -15.04 -5.09 0.98
N LEU A 151 -14.82 -6.24 0.33
CA LEU A 151 -14.50 -7.49 1.02
C LEU A 151 -13.24 -7.32 1.91
N ARG A 152 -12.18 -6.72 1.38
CA ARG A 152 -10.95 -6.44 2.15
C ARG A 152 -11.24 -5.57 3.38
N LYS A 153 -12.08 -4.52 3.23
CA LYS A 153 -12.48 -3.66 4.38
C LYS A 153 -13.23 -4.47 5.43
N GLU A 154 -14.22 -5.25 5.04
CA GLU A 154 -14.98 -6.09 5.95
C GLU A 154 -14.11 -7.10 6.69
N MET A 155 -13.20 -7.76 5.99
CA MET A 155 -12.23 -8.69 6.59
C MET A 155 -11.31 -7.97 7.58
N THR A 156 -10.81 -6.79 7.20
CA THR A 156 -9.96 -5.96 8.06
C THR A 156 -10.72 -5.54 9.32
N ASP A 157 -11.93 -5.02 9.18
CA ASP A 157 -12.74 -4.54 10.31
C ASP A 157 -13.12 -5.68 11.28
N ARG A 158 -13.44 -6.86 10.75
CA ARG A 158 -13.64 -8.05 11.59
C ARG A 158 -12.37 -8.44 12.34
N GLY A 159 -11.24 -8.49 11.64
CA GLY A 159 -9.96 -8.81 12.24
C GLY A 159 -9.54 -7.81 13.30
N VAL A 160 -9.71 -6.50 13.05
CA VAL A 160 -9.39 -5.44 14.01
C VAL A 160 -10.27 -5.55 15.26
N ARG A 161 -11.58 -5.79 15.12
CA ARG A 161 -12.47 -5.98 16.27
C ARG A 161 -12.04 -7.17 17.11
N ALA A 162 -11.84 -8.33 16.49
CA ALA A 162 -11.39 -9.54 17.19
C ALA A 162 -10.04 -9.32 17.89
N ALA A 163 -9.08 -8.73 17.22
CA ALA A 163 -7.76 -8.44 17.79
C ALA A 163 -7.83 -7.43 18.93
N THR A 164 -8.63 -6.37 18.80
CA THR A 164 -8.82 -5.36 19.85
C THR A 164 -9.47 -5.96 21.09
N ASP A 165 -10.48 -6.81 20.90
CA ASP A 165 -11.13 -7.52 22.00
C ASP A 165 -10.16 -8.46 22.70
N TRP A 166 -9.32 -9.15 21.94
CA TRP A 166 -8.30 -10.02 22.48
C TRP A 166 -7.29 -9.25 23.33
N VAL A 167 -6.70 -8.18 22.78
CA VAL A 167 -5.75 -7.33 23.50
C VAL A 167 -6.33 -6.76 24.79
N ARG A 168 -7.63 -6.42 24.81
CA ARG A 168 -8.30 -5.82 25.98
C ARG A 168 -8.73 -6.83 27.04
N LYS A 169 -9.13 -8.03 26.62
CA LYS A 169 -9.79 -9.01 27.49
C LYS A 169 -8.88 -10.14 27.93
N ASP A 170 -7.84 -10.45 27.15
CA ASP A 170 -6.99 -11.59 27.44
C ASP A 170 -6.02 -11.26 28.59
N ILE A 171 -6.11 -12.05 29.63
CA ILE A 171 -5.29 -11.95 30.85
C ILE A 171 -4.34 -13.15 30.86
N ARG A 172 -3.04 -12.88 30.89
CA ARG A 172 -2.01 -13.90 31.05
C ARG A 172 -1.59 -13.98 32.51
N MET A 173 -1.46 -15.20 33.01
CA MET A 173 -0.87 -15.49 34.30
C MET A 173 0.64 -15.60 34.13
N ILE A 174 1.40 -14.65 34.67
CA ILE A 174 2.86 -14.63 34.56
C ILE A 174 3.45 -15.07 35.91
N PRO A 175 4.22 -16.18 35.95
CA PRO A 175 4.98 -16.56 37.12
C PRO A 175 6.01 -15.48 37.46
N THR A 176 6.08 -15.09 38.74
CA THR A 176 7.16 -14.27 39.29
C THR A 176 7.86 -15.08 40.36
N GLU A 177 9.01 -14.63 40.86
CA GLU A 177 9.78 -15.38 41.87
C GLU A 177 8.96 -15.76 43.12
N ASP A 178 8.01 -14.90 43.52
CA ASP A 178 7.23 -15.11 44.73
C ASP A 178 5.71 -15.27 44.50
N SER A 179 5.21 -15.13 43.27
CA SER A 179 3.77 -15.12 43.00
C SER A 179 3.45 -15.30 41.51
N VAL A 180 2.14 -15.39 41.21
CA VAL A 180 1.63 -15.31 39.82
C VAL A 180 0.90 -13.98 39.68
N LYS A 181 1.29 -13.16 38.70
CA LYS A 181 0.64 -11.88 38.38
C LYS A 181 -0.23 -12.00 37.16
N GLU A 182 -1.40 -11.39 37.23
CA GLU A 182 -2.24 -11.17 36.03
C GLU A 182 -1.66 -10.03 35.20
N LYS A 183 -1.54 -10.26 33.88
CA LYS A 183 -1.09 -9.25 32.93
C LYS A 183 -1.94 -9.29 31.67
N LYS A 184 -2.46 -8.15 31.26
CA LYS A 184 -3.17 -8.03 29.98
C LYS A 184 -2.17 -7.90 28.83
N ILE A 185 -2.51 -8.43 27.65
CA ILE A 185 -1.70 -8.28 26.45
C ILE A 185 -1.50 -6.79 26.12
N GLY A 186 -2.51 -5.94 26.36
CA GLY A 186 -2.42 -4.49 26.16
C GLY A 186 -1.41 -3.78 27.07
N ASP A 187 -0.94 -4.42 28.13
CA ASP A 187 0.10 -3.88 29.03
C ASP A 187 1.52 -4.26 28.57
N ASP A 188 1.65 -5.12 27.57
CA ASP A 188 2.95 -5.49 26.99
C ASP A 188 3.56 -4.31 26.25
N LYS A 189 4.90 -4.19 26.32
CA LYS A 189 5.63 -3.15 25.57
C LYS A 189 5.51 -3.34 24.07
N VAL A 190 5.35 -4.58 23.60
CA VAL A 190 5.12 -4.98 22.20
C VAL A 190 3.90 -5.89 22.18
N ILE A 191 2.94 -5.59 21.32
CA ILE A 191 1.77 -6.44 21.11
C ILE A 191 2.15 -7.52 20.10
N VAL A 192 2.01 -8.79 20.47
CA VAL A 192 2.25 -9.95 19.61
C VAL A 192 1.01 -10.81 19.61
N LEU A 193 0.37 -10.94 18.45
CA LEU A 193 -0.86 -11.73 18.29
C LEU A 193 -0.66 -12.81 17.22
N TYR A 194 -1.19 -13.98 17.49
CA TYR A 194 -1.41 -15.03 16.49
C TYR A 194 -2.91 -15.13 16.22
N MET A 195 -3.29 -14.90 14.98
CA MET A 195 -4.68 -14.85 14.53
C MET A 195 -4.88 -15.85 13.39
N PRO A 196 -5.13 -17.13 13.71
CA PRO A 196 -5.36 -18.15 12.70
C PRO A 196 -6.59 -17.82 11.85
N GLY A 197 -6.54 -18.18 10.57
CA GLY A 197 -7.66 -18.02 9.64
C GLY A 197 -7.91 -16.59 9.12
N ILE A 198 -7.09 -15.61 9.47
CA ILE A 198 -7.08 -14.35 8.73
C ILE A 198 -6.19 -14.46 7.50
N HIS A 199 -6.59 -13.81 6.42
CA HIS A 199 -5.79 -13.75 5.19
C HIS A 199 -4.46 -13.02 5.45
N GLU A 200 -3.34 -13.56 5.01
CA GLU A 200 -1.99 -13.04 5.33
C GLU A 200 -1.80 -11.57 4.87
N SER A 201 -2.41 -11.19 3.76
CA SER A 201 -2.29 -9.83 3.20
C SER A 201 -2.95 -8.73 4.05
N ILE A 202 -3.85 -9.08 4.98
CA ILE A 202 -4.50 -8.11 5.87
C ILE A 202 -3.87 -8.05 7.26
N ALA A 203 -3.00 -8.98 7.62
CA ALA A 203 -2.31 -8.98 8.92
C ALA A 203 -1.62 -7.63 9.19
N GLY A 204 -0.96 -7.06 8.18
CA GLY A 204 -0.31 -5.76 8.28
C GLY A 204 -1.27 -4.57 8.45
N LEU A 205 -2.50 -4.66 7.95
CA LEU A 205 -3.54 -3.65 8.16
C LEU A 205 -4.06 -3.70 9.59
N ILE A 206 -4.27 -4.91 10.12
CA ILE A 206 -4.67 -5.13 11.50
C ILE A 206 -3.58 -4.62 12.45
N ALA A 207 -2.31 -4.98 12.19
CA ALA A 207 -1.18 -4.50 12.99
C ALA A 207 -1.10 -2.96 13.01
N SER A 208 -1.35 -2.28 11.88
CA SER A 208 -1.39 -0.82 11.81
C SER A 208 -2.48 -0.24 12.71
N LYS A 209 -3.69 -0.80 12.64
CA LYS A 209 -4.83 -0.32 13.44
C LYS A 209 -4.65 -0.55 14.94
N LEU A 210 -4.08 -1.68 15.33
CA LEU A 210 -3.74 -1.94 16.73
C LEU A 210 -2.63 -1.00 17.22
N LYS A 211 -1.58 -0.78 16.41
CA LYS A 211 -0.52 0.19 16.70
C LYS A 211 -1.12 1.59 16.95
N GLU A 212 -2.04 2.04 16.09
CA GLU A 212 -2.72 3.33 16.25
C GLU A 212 -3.56 3.38 17.53
N ALA A 213 -4.33 2.31 17.82
CA ALA A 213 -5.24 2.26 18.96
C ALA A 213 -4.55 2.17 20.31
N PHE A 214 -3.42 1.45 20.39
CA PHE A 214 -2.72 1.18 21.65
C PHE A 214 -1.38 1.91 21.78
N TYR A 215 -0.91 2.56 20.72
CA TYR A 215 0.41 3.19 20.62
C TYR A 215 1.55 2.27 21.08
N ARG A 216 1.54 1.05 20.56
CA ARG A 216 2.56 0.01 20.83
C ARG A 216 3.07 -0.59 19.53
N PRO A 217 4.37 -0.95 19.44
CA PRO A 217 4.85 -1.80 18.37
C PRO A 217 4.00 -3.06 18.31
N THR A 218 3.56 -3.46 17.14
CA THR A 218 2.59 -4.55 17.00
C THR A 218 3.03 -5.53 15.92
N LEU A 219 3.01 -6.82 16.26
CA LEU A 219 3.21 -7.96 15.35
C LEU A 219 1.92 -8.78 15.30
N VAL A 220 1.45 -9.06 14.11
CA VAL A 220 0.31 -9.96 13.88
C VAL A 220 0.77 -11.09 12.99
N PHE A 221 0.62 -12.31 13.48
CA PHE A 221 0.91 -13.56 12.77
C PHE A 221 -0.38 -14.25 12.36
N THR A 222 -0.33 -14.96 11.25
CA THR A 222 -1.38 -15.86 10.76
C THR A 222 -0.74 -17.09 10.12
N ASP A 223 -1.55 -18.07 9.77
CA ASP A 223 -1.09 -19.21 8.99
C ASP A 223 -0.67 -18.73 7.59
N ALA A 224 0.45 -19.24 7.11
CA ALA A 224 0.89 -18.95 5.75
C ALA A 224 -0.01 -19.69 4.73
N GLU A 225 -0.40 -19.02 3.65
CA GLU A 225 -1.28 -19.59 2.61
C GLU A 225 -0.72 -20.85 1.96
N ASN A 226 0.61 -20.99 1.91
CA ASN A 226 1.28 -22.19 1.41
C ASN A 226 1.24 -23.36 2.40
N GLY A 227 0.61 -23.20 3.58
CA GLY A 227 0.53 -24.22 4.62
C GLY A 227 1.84 -24.50 5.36
N GLN A 228 2.87 -23.71 5.15
CA GLN A 228 4.20 -23.92 5.77
C GLN A 228 4.53 -22.78 6.75
N GLY A 229 4.21 -23.00 8.02
CA GLY A 229 4.57 -22.08 9.11
C GLY A 229 3.64 -20.88 9.24
N LEU A 230 4.16 -19.82 9.85
CA LEU A 230 3.42 -18.60 10.13
C LEU A 230 3.97 -17.45 9.28
N LYS A 231 3.06 -16.58 8.85
CA LYS A 231 3.41 -15.30 8.22
C LYS A 231 3.05 -14.15 9.15
N GLY A 232 3.99 -13.25 9.37
CA GLY A 232 3.82 -12.12 10.26
C GLY A 232 3.95 -10.78 9.58
N SER A 233 3.25 -9.79 10.10
CA SER A 233 3.42 -8.39 9.73
C SER A 233 3.58 -7.53 10.98
N GLY A 234 4.66 -6.73 11.00
CA GLY A 234 4.97 -5.82 12.10
C GLY A 234 4.74 -4.35 11.76
N ARG A 235 4.46 -3.55 12.79
CA ARG A 235 4.39 -2.09 12.71
C ARG A 235 5.13 -1.47 13.87
N SER A 236 6.13 -0.65 13.54
CA SER A 236 6.90 0.15 14.49
C SER A 236 6.12 1.35 15.01
N ILE A 237 6.57 1.90 16.13
CA ILE A 237 6.26 3.27 16.56
C ILE A 237 7.51 4.13 16.39
N GLU A 238 7.37 5.46 16.45
CA GLU A 238 8.49 6.40 16.24
C GLU A 238 9.70 6.15 17.15
N THR A 239 9.44 5.75 18.39
CA THR A 239 10.48 5.53 19.40
C THR A 239 11.06 4.11 19.42
N TYR A 240 10.56 3.20 18.56
CA TYR A 240 11.01 1.81 18.53
C TYR A 240 11.00 1.26 17.11
N ASN A 241 12.20 1.13 16.52
CA ASN A 241 12.39 0.50 15.23
C ASN A 241 12.37 -1.03 15.36
N MET A 242 11.21 -1.62 15.08
CA MET A 242 11.02 -3.06 15.15
C MET A 242 11.86 -3.82 14.11
N PHE A 243 12.10 -3.24 12.94
CA PHE A 243 12.90 -3.88 11.88
C PHE A 243 14.32 -4.14 12.37
N ASP A 244 14.98 -3.12 12.94
CA ASP A 244 16.34 -3.27 13.45
C ASP A 244 16.39 -4.33 14.56
N LYS A 245 15.39 -4.33 15.45
CA LYS A 245 15.30 -5.31 16.54
C LYS A 245 15.04 -6.73 16.07
N LEU A 246 14.23 -6.92 15.04
CA LEU A 246 14.03 -8.24 14.43
C LEU A 246 15.28 -8.71 13.68
N CYS A 247 16.04 -7.80 13.10
CA CYS A 247 17.30 -8.12 12.44
C CYS A 247 18.39 -8.64 13.40
N GLU A 248 18.32 -8.29 14.68
CA GLU A 248 19.22 -8.83 15.74
C GLU A 248 18.94 -10.32 16.01
N HIS A 249 17.78 -10.84 15.59
CA HIS A 249 17.30 -12.20 15.85
C HIS A 249 16.87 -12.92 14.57
N LYS A 250 17.63 -12.73 13.50
CA LYS A 250 17.32 -13.33 12.18
C LYS A 250 17.20 -14.86 12.21
N GLU A 251 17.89 -15.50 13.13
CA GLU A 251 17.85 -16.96 13.36
C GLU A 251 16.47 -17.49 13.73
N LEU A 252 15.57 -16.63 14.23
CA LEU A 252 14.18 -16.99 14.58
C LEU A 252 13.24 -16.98 13.37
N PHE A 253 13.68 -16.48 12.22
CA PHE A 253 12.87 -16.33 11.03
C PHE A 253 13.41 -17.16 9.88
N VAL A 254 12.52 -17.79 9.13
CA VAL A 254 12.89 -18.58 7.95
C VAL A 254 13.24 -17.66 6.76
N LYS A 255 12.67 -16.47 6.71
CA LYS A 255 12.97 -15.42 5.73
C LYS A 255 12.41 -14.07 6.15
#